data_a57007e5ea583ccbbd9df1944c5b8776
#
_entry.id   a57007e5ea583ccbbd9df1944c5b8776
#
_cell.length_a   1.000
_cell.length_b   1.000
_cell.length_c   1.000
_cell.angle_alpha   90.00
_cell.angle_beta   90.00
_cell.angle_gamma   90.00
#
_symmetry.space_group_name_H-M   'P 1'
#
loop_
_entity.id
_entity.type
_entity.pdbx_description
1 polymer ?
#
loop_
_entity_poly.entity_id
_entity_poly.type
_entity_poly.pdbx_seq_one_letter_code
_entity_poly.pdbx_strand_id
1 'polypeptide(L)' 'MYGVVPSKRKLGYGNKICKMLIEKMVAMGYEEIIITCNDNNIGSKKIIINNGGKFIESVNYNDNVVIDRYSIKR' A
#
# COMPACT_ATOMS: atom_id res chain seq x y z
N MET A 1 2.94 -9.81 -6.95
CA MET A 1 2.64 -8.94 -5.81
C MET A 1 3.93 -8.45 -5.17
N TYR A 2 4.03 -7.18 -5.00
CA TYR A 2 5.19 -6.61 -4.34
C TYR A 2 4.92 -6.39 -2.89
N GLY A 3 5.73 -7.00 -2.06
CA GLY A 3 5.70 -6.69 -0.65
C GLY A 3 6.93 -5.86 -0.32
N VAL A 4 6.73 -4.60 -0.06
CA VAL A 4 7.75 -3.82 0.63
C VAL A 4 7.38 -3.89 2.10
N VAL A 5 8.24 -4.49 2.91
CA VAL A 5 8.04 -4.53 4.35
C VAL A 5 8.94 -3.45 4.95
N PRO A 6 8.43 -2.23 5.11
CA PRO A 6 9.25 -1.18 5.70
C PRO A 6 9.45 -1.46 7.17
N SER A 7 10.70 -1.47 7.60
CA SER A 7 10.99 -1.44 9.03
C SER A 7 10.76 -0.01 9.51
N LYS A 8 10.64 0.17 10.82
CA LYS A 8 10.44 1.50 11.40
C LYS A 8 11.52 2.50 10.99
N ARG A 9 12.75 2.01 10.83
CA ARG A 9 13.88 2.88 10.47
C ARG A 9 13.87 3.31 9.02
N LYS A 10 13.09 2.60 8.19
CA LYS A 10 13.09 2.81 6.75
C LYS A 10 11.73 3.29 6.25
N LEU A 11 10.97 3.92 7.13
CA LEU A 11 9.64 4.40 6.74
C LEU A 11 9.72 5.38 5.57
N GLY A 12 10.65 6.34 5.62
CA GLY A 12 10.84 7.28 4.53
C GLY A 12 11.33 6.60 3.25
N TYR A 13 12.18 5.60 3.40
CA TYR A 13 12.66 4.83 2.26
C TYR A 13 11.54 3.99 1.64
N GLY A 14 10.72 3.35 2.48
CA GLY A 14 9.57 2.60 2.01
C GLY A 14 8.55 3.48 1.29
N ASN A 15 8.34 4.69 1.80
CA ASN A 15 7.46 5.65 1.14
C ASN A 15 7.98 6.03 -0.25
N LYS A 16 9.27 6.24 -0.37
CA LYS A 16 9.90 6.56 -1.65
C LYS A 16 9.76 5.40 -2.64
N ILE A 17 10.00 4.18 -2.19
CA ILE A 17 9.86 3.00 -3.04
C ILE A 17 8.41 2.84 -3.52
N CYS A 18 7.46 3.00 -2.63
CA CYS A 18 6.06 2.91 -2.96
C CYS A 18 5.68 3.94 -4.03
N LYS A 19 6.13 5.17 -3.87
CA LYS A 19 5.90 6.23 -4.85
C LYS A 19 6.48 5.87 -6.21
N MET A 20 7.70 5.34 -6.24
CA MET A 20 8.35 4.95 -7.48
C MET A 20 7.58 3.82 -8.19
N LEU A 21 7.10 2.84 -7.43
CA LEU A 21 6.31 1.75 -8.00
C LEU A 21 5.01 2.26 -8.59
N ILE A 22 4.34 3.16 -7.90
CA ILE A 22 3.09 3.75 -8.38
C ILE A 22 3.33 4.50 -9.67
N GLU A 23 4.37 5.33 -9.71
CA GLU A 23 4.71 6.10 -10.91
C GLU A 23 5.00 5.17 -12.09
N LYS A 24 5.70 4.07 -11.84
CA LYS A 24 6.01 3.10 -12.88
C LYS A 24 4.75 2.43 -13.41
N MET A 25 3.83 2.07 -12.53
CA MET A 25 2.57 1.45 -12.93
C MET A 25 1.71 2.43 -13.73
N VAL A 26 1.66 3.68 -13.33
CA VAL A 26 0.93 4.72 -14.07
C VAL A 26 1.55 4.88 -15.46
N ALA A 27 2.87 4.88 -15.56
CA ALA A 27 3.56 4.96 -16.85
C ALA A 27 3.25 3.77 -17.76
N MET A 28 2.91 2.63 -17.17
CA MET A 28 2.51 1.43 -17.92
C MET A 28 1.04 1.44 -18.33
N GLY A 29 0.29 2.47 -17.98
CA GLY A 29 -1.10 2.62 -18.40
C GLY A 29 -2.14 2.24 -17.36
N TYR A 30 -1.74 1.92 -16.14
CA TYR A 30 -2.69 1.60 -15.08
C TYR A 30 -3.31 2.88 -14.53
N GLU A 31 -4.63 2.93 -14.51
CA GLU A 31 -5.37 4.07 -13.97
C GLU A 31 -5.69 3.91 -12.50
N GLU A 32 -5.76 2.67 -12.03
CA GLU A 32 -6.06 2.36 -10.65
C GLU A 32 -5.14 1.24 -10.17
N ILE A 33 -4.61 1.41 -8.96
CA ILE A 33 -3.71 0.45 -8.34
C ILE A 33 -4.33 0.02 -7.01
N ILE A 34 -4.50 -1.27 -6.82
CA ILE A 34 -5.00 -1.82 -5.56
C ILE A 34 -3.83 -2.30 -4.74
N ILE A 35 -3.71 -1.80 -3.52
CA ILE A 35 -2.65 -2.18 -2.60
C ILE A 35 -3.29 -2.73 -1.34
N THR A 36 -2.73 -3.81 -0.84
CA THR A 36 -3.22 -4.44 0.40
C THR A 36 -2.13 -4.43 1.46
N CYS A 37 -2.55 -4.37 2.71
CA CYS A 37 -1.64 -4.50 3.84
C CYS A 37 -2.40 -5.08 5.02
N ASN A 38 -1.66 -5.61 6.02
CA ASN A 38 -2.28 -6.05 7.25
C ASN A 38 -2.87 -4.86 7.99
N ASP A 39 -4.02 -5.06 8.64
CA ASP A 39 -4.71 -3.98 9.34
C ASP A 39 -3.90 -3.42 10.51
N ASN A 40 -3.02 -4.22 11.10
CA ASN A 40 -2.16 -3.79 12.19
C ASN A 40 -0.83 -3.20 11.73
N ASN A 41 -0.58 -3.14 10.44
CA ASN A 41 0.66 -2.59 9.92
C ASN A 41 0.50 -1.09 9.68
N ILE A 42 0.63 -0.32 10.74
CA ILE A 42 0.41 1.13 10.72
C ILE A 42 1.40 1.83 9.78
N GLY A 43 2.64 1.36 9.76
CA GLY A 43 3.65 1.93 8.87
C GLY A 43 3.28 1.84 7.41
N SER A 44 2.83 0.66 6.98
CA SER A 44 2.40 0.46 5.59
C SER A 44 1.16 1.28 5.27
N LYS A 45 0.21 1.37 6.20
CA LYS A 45 -0.98 2.19 6.00
C LYS A 45 -0.62 3.65 5.75
N LYS A 46 0.30 4.20 6.55
CA LYS A 46 0.73 5.58 6.39
C LYS A 46 1.39 5.81 5.03
N ILE A 47 2.22 4.87 4.60
CA ILE A 47 2.88 4.96 3.31
C ILE A 47 1.85 4.99 2.17
N ILE A 48 0.87 4.09 2.24
CA ILE A 48 -0.17 4.01 1.22
C ILE A 48 -1.00 5.29 1.18
N ILE A 49 -1.41 5.78 2.33
CA ILE A 49 -2.21 6.99 2.43
C ILE A 49 -1.42 8.20 1.95
N ASN A 50 -0.14 8.30 2.30
CA ASN A 50 0.72 9.39 1.86
C ASN A 50 0.88 9.42 0.34
N ASN A 51 0.70 8.29 -0.32
CA ASN A 51 0.79 8.20 -1.76
C ASN A 51 -0.56 8.26 -2.46
N GLY A 52 -1.59 8.71 -1.76
CA GLY A 52 -2.91 8.92 -2.33
C GLY A 52 -3.84 7.72 -2.21
N GLY A 53 -3.50 6.75 -1.39
CA GLY A 53 -4.35 5.58 -1.19
C GLY A 53 -5.62 5.93 -0.44
N LYS A 54 -6.72 5.35 -0.87
CA LYS A 54 -8.02 5.48 -0.19
C LYS A 54 -8.48 4.11 0.25
N PHE A 55 -8.93 4.02 1.49
CA PHE A 55 -9.43 2.77 2.05
C PHE A 55 -10.66 2.30 1.29
N ILE A 56 -10.69 1.02 0.93
CA ILE A 56 -11.84 0.40 0.28
C ILE A 56 -12.59 -0.48 1.26
N GLU A 57 -11.93 -1.48 1.81
CA GLU A 57 -12.55 -2.48 2.64
C GLU A 57 -11.51 -3.25 3.46
N SER A 58 -11.98 -3.90 4.50
CA SER A 58 -11.18 -4.86 5.25
C SER A 58 -11.69 -6.25 4.91
N VAL A 59 -10.78 -7.17 4.67
CA VAL A 59 -11.12 -8.56 4.33
C VAL A 59 -10.47 -9.48 5.34
N ASN A 60 -11.24 -10.42 5.88
CA ASN A 60 -10.71 -11.46 6.76
C ASN A 60 -10.00 -12.49 5.91
N TYR A 61 -8.68 -12.53 6.04
CA TYR A 61 -7.89 -13.53 5.34
C TYR A 61 -7.96 -14.88 6.05
N ASN A 62 -7.85 -14.84 7.38
CA ASN A 62 -8.07 -16.02 8.23
C ASN A 62 -8.43 -15.54 9.63
N ASP A 63 -8.51 -16.45 10.61
CA ASP A 63 -9.00 -16.14 11.95
C ASP A 63 -8.17 -15.06 12.66
N ASN A 64 -6.92 -14.88 12.26
CA ASN A 64 -6.00 -13.97 12.94
C ASN A 64 -5.49 -12.85 12.07
N VAL A 65 -5.86 -12.83 10.79
CA VAL A 65 -5.31 -11.86 9.84
C VAL A 65 -6.44 -11.14 9.12
N VAL A 66 -6.42 -9.82 9.25
CA VAL A 66 -7.32 -8.93 8.51
C VAL A 66 -6.47 -8.11 7.56
N ILE A 67 -6.88 -8.05 6.31
CA ILE A 67 -6.18 -7.32 5.28
C ILE A 67 -7.01 -6.12 4.85
N ASP A 68 -6.41 -4.94 4.90
CA ASP A 68 -7.03 -3.71 4.42
C ASP A 68 -6.65 -3.49 2.97
N ARG A 69 -7.63 -3.15 2.16
CA ARG A 69 -7.44 -2.86 0.75
C ARG A 69 -7.57 -1.37 0.51
N TYR A 70 -6.64 -0.84 -0.27
CA TYR A 70 -6.61 0.57 -0.62
C TYR A 70 -6.55 0.73 -2.13
N SER A 71 -7.14 1.81 -2.64
CA SER A 71 -7.11 2.15 -4.05
C SER A 71 -6.35 3.44 -4.25
N ILE A 72 -5.44 3.45 -5.20
CA ILE A 72 -4.74 4.66 -5.64
C ILE A 72 -5.14 4.91 -7.09
N LYS A 73 -5.79 6.04 -7.34
CA LYS A 73 -6.20 6.42 -8.69
C LYS A 73 -5.34 7.57 -9.19
N ARG A 74 -4.98 7.49 -10.43
CA ARG A 74 -4.18 8.51 -11.11
C ARG A 74 -4.84 8.99 -12.39
#